data_13a33a2c84a5d826eae6d3061436e859
#
_entry.id   13a33a2c84a5d826eae6d3061436e859
#
_cell.length_a   1.000
_cell.length_b   1.000
_cell.length_c   1.000
_cell.angle_alpha   90.00
_cell.angle_beta   90.00
_cell.angle_gamma   90.00
#
_symmetry.space_group_name_H-M   'P 1'
#
loop_
_entity.id
_entity.type
_entity.pdbx_description
1 polymer ?
#
loop_
_entity_poly.entity_id
_entity_poly.type
_entity_poly.pdbx_seq_one_letter_code
_entity_poly.pdbx_strand_id
1 'polypeptide(L)'
;MKAKFRWVGGLPPTIVPPGTDTRHRHDEIEMYDSLVYGYPTMTEGDIVGKYFKDGAFHPEAREECGVERQYSPRTDLKIVRDGCWGIPVIYGDTDEAAFFGAGFVTAEDRLTIMEALRALGRAEAFALLGTANAWLMDAELLRLYPYTEDELTAMVERANEYGEDGAKTLAAVKA
;
A
#
# COMPACT_ATOMS: atom_id res chain seq x y z
N MET A 1 16.72 -19.16 14.20
CA MET A 1 17.48 -18.24 13.33
C MET A 1 17.16 -16.82 13.76
N LYS A 2 18.10 -16.05 14.34
CA LYS A 2 17.83 -14.68 14.80
C LYS A 2 17.85 -13.77 13.58
N ALA A 3 16.70 -13.21 13.21
CA ALA A 3 16.61 -12.18 12.20
C ALA A 3 17.47 -10.99 12.62
N LYS A 4 18.53 -10.71 11.89
CA LYS A 4 19.31 -9.47 12.05
C LYS A 4 18.48 -8.33 11.44
N PHE A 5 17.75 -7.63 12.28
CA PHE A 5 17.13 -6.38 11.90
C PHE A 5 18.24 -5.35 11.64
N ARG A 6 18.49 -5.04 10.39
CA ARG A 6 19.37 -3.94 10.00
C ARG A 6 18.47 -2.76 9.65
N TRP A 7 18.29 -1.85 10.61
CA TRP A 7 17.72 -0.54 10.35
C TRP A 7 18.73 0.25 9.51
N VAL A 8 18.39 0.48 8.29
CA VAL A 8 19.13 1.37 7.43
C VAL A 8 18.20 2.52 7.13
N GLY A 9 18.65 3.72 7.39
CA GLY A 9 17.96 4.99 7.51
C GLY A 9 16.96 5.44 6.46
N GLY A 10 16.08 4.58 5.99
CA GLY A 10 14.91 4.88 5.19
C GLY A 10 13.71 4.10 5.73
N LEU A 11 12.51 4.63 5.55
CA LEU A 11 11.30 3.86 5.77
C LEU A 11 11.30 2.72 4.74
N PRO A 12 11.32 1.44 5.16
CA PRO A 12 11.18 0.36 4.20
C PRO A 12 9.84 0.53 3.49
N PRO A 13 9.75 0.24 2.19
CA PRO A 13 8.50 0.35 1.42
C PRO A 13 7.39 -0.53 1.99
N THR A 14 7.76 -1.51 2.76
CA THR A 14 6.87 -2.34 3.55
C THR A 14 7.14 -2.08 5.03
N ILE A 15 6.36 -1.21 5.67
CA ILE A 15 6.32 -1.17 7.13
C ILE A 15 5.54 -2.40 7.57
N VAL A 16 6.25 -3.48 7.82
CA VAL A 16 5.67 -4.68 8.43
C VAL A 16 5.94 -4.56 9.93
N PRO A 17 4.93 -4.71 10.79
CA PRO A 17 5.13 -4.65 12.23
C PRO A 17 6.22 -5.63 12.69
N PRO A 18 7.01 -5.28 13.71
CA PRO A 18 7.99 -6.19 14.28
C PRO A 18 7.37 -7.53 14.63
N GLY A 19 8.00 -8.61 14.19
CA GLY A 19 7.50 -9.97 14.44
C GLY A 19 6.52 -10.52 13.40
N THR A 20 6.07 -9.71 12.44
CA THR A 20 5.28 -10.21 11.31
C THR A 20 6.22 -10.74 10.24
N ASP A 21 6.08 -11.99 9.88
CA ASP A 21 6.82 -12.60 8.78
C ASP A 21 5.84 -12.84 7.62
N THR A 22 6.04 -12.11 6.53
CA THR A 22 5.32 -12.34 5.28
C THR A 22 6.22 -13.11 4.32
N ARG A 23 5.63 -13.97 3.50
CA ARG A 23 6.36 -14.88 2.61
C ARG A 23 7.41 -14.19 1.74
N HIS A 24 7.11 -12.98 1.25
CA HIS A 24 7.95 -12.23 0.31
C HIS A 24 8.72 -11.06 0.94
N ARG A 25 8.70 -10.94 2.27
CA ARG A 25 9.33 -9.81 2.98
C ARG A 25 10.82 -9.69 2.70
N HIS A 26 11.52 -10.82 2.64
CA HIS A 26 12.98 -10.84 2.48
C HIS A 26 13.42 -10.50 1.05
N ASP A 27 12.58 -10.80 0.09
CA ASP A 27 12.87 -10.60 -1.34
C ASP A 27 12.94 -9.11 -1.69
N GLU A 28 12.11 -8.29 -1.02
CA GLU A 28 12.03 -6.85 -1.25
C GLU A 28 13.06 -6.05 -0.45
N ILE A 29 13.36 -6.44 0.78
CA ILE A 29 14.23 -5.66 1.68
C ILE A 29 15.64 -5.51 1.10
N GLU A 30 16.23 -6.58 0.56
CA GLU A 30 17.59 -6.56 0.04
C GLU A 30 17.70 -5.66 -1.21
N MET A 31 16.69 -5.67 -2.06
CA MET A 31 16.60 -4.83 -3.23
C MET A 31 16.52 -3.33 -2.85
N TYR A 32 15.63 -2.96 -1.94
CA TYR A 32 15.47 -1.58 -1.50
C TYR A 32 16.63 -1.06 -0.65
N ASP A 33 17.23 -1.91 0.18
CA ASP A 33 18.43 -1.56 0.94
C ASP A 33 19.59 -1.21 0.00
N SER A 34 19.75 -1.95 -1.09
CA SER A 34 20.76 -1.69 -2.11
C SER A 34 20.52 -0.39 -2.88
N LEU A 35 19.26 0.06 -3.07
CA LEU A 35 18.93 1.35 -3.69
C LEU A 35 19.49 2.53 -2.91
N VAL A 36 19.37 2.52 -1.59
CA VAL A 36 19.80 3.62 -0.74
C VAL A 36 21.31 3.86 -0.81
N TYR A 37 22.09 2.80 -0.88
CA TYR A 37 23.57 2.87 -0.90
C TYR A 37 24.17 2.81 -2.30
N GLY A 38 23.51 2.12 -3.22
CA GLY A 38 23.99 1.92 -4.59
C GLY A 38 23.73 3.07 -5.54
N TYR A 39 22.82 3.97 -5.16
CA TYR A 39 22.37 5.07 -6.02
C TYR A 39 23.51 5.85 -6.72
N PRO A 40 24.62 6.25 -6.05
CA PRO A 40 25.68 7.03 -6.72
C PRO A 40 26.50 6.25 -7.76
N THR A 41 26.45 4.92 -7.70
CA THR A 41 27.26 4.04 -8.56
C THR A 41 26.42 3.10 -9.43
N MET A 42 25.09 3.29 -9.41
CA MET A 42 24.15 2.44 -10.12
C MET A 42 24.35 2.54 -11.63
N THR A 43 24.42 1.39 -12.28
CA THR A 43 24.51 1.29 -13.73
C THR A 43 23.15 0.92 -14.34
N GLU A 44 22.97 1.10 -15.65
CA GLU A 44 21.78 0.64 -16.37
C GLU A 44 21.58 -0.89 -16.21
N GLY A 45 22.66 -1.66 -16.19
CA GLY A 45 22.62 -3.10 -15.94
C GLY A 45 22.10 -3.46 -14.54
N ASP A 46 22.42 -2.64 -13.54
CA ASP A 46 21.86 -2.82 -12.18
C ASP A 46 20.37 -2.52 -12.15
N ILE A 47 19.93 -1.47 -12.86
CA ILE A 47 18.52 -1.11 -12.96
C ILE A 47 17.72 -2.27 -13.55
N VAL A 48 18.12 -2.75 -14.72
CA VAL A 48 17.42 -3.83 -15.42
C VAL A 48 17.53 -5.16 -14.66
N GLY A 49 18.72 -5.50 -14.14
CA GLY A 49 18.95 -6.81 -13.53
C GLY A 49 18.44 -6.97 -12.11
N LYS A 50 18.33 -5.87 -11.33
CA LYS A 50 17.94 -5.92 -9.92
C LYS A 50 16.55 -5.34 -9.65
N TYR A 51 16.22 -4.19 -10.27
CA TYR A 51 15.05 -3.40 -9.90
C TYR A 51 13.90 -3.54 -10.89
N PHE A 52 14.20 -3.70 -12.16
CA PHE A 52 13.22 -4.00 -13.20
C PHE A 52 13.43 -5.41 -13.71
N LYS A 53 13.00 -6.39 -12.95
CA LYS A 53 12.87 -7.75 -13.48
C LYS A 53 11.69 -7.72 -14.44
N ASP A 54 11.98 -7.76 -15.73
CA ASP A 54 10.99 -7.63 -16.82
C ASP A 54 9.74 -8.51 -16.63
N GLY A 55 9.88 -9.64 -15.96
CA GLY A 55 8.78 -10.53 -15.66
C GLY A 55 7.83 -10.08 -14.54
N ALA A 56 8.25 -9.17 -13.64
CA ALA A 56 7.47 -8.88 -12.43
C ALA A 56 6.14 -8.16 -12.72
N PHE A 57 6.09 -7.39 -13.81
CA PHE A 57 4.91 -6.60 -14.18
C PHE A 57 4.20 -7.10 -15.45
N HIS A 58 4.73 -8.12 -16.10
CA HIS A 58 4.12 -8.71 -17.29
C HIS A 58 3.15 -9.84 -16.91
N PRO A 59 1.93 -9.86 -17.47
CA PRO A 59 0.99 -10.96 -17.26
C PRO A 59 1.57 -12.33 -17.62
N GLU A 60 2.41 -12.39 -18.66
CA GLU A 60 3.05 -13.60 -19.16
C GLU A 60 4.06 -14.21 -18.16
N ALA A 61 4.72 -13.38 -17.37
CA ALA A 61 5.63 -13.86 -16.33
C ALA A 61 4.96 -14.63 -15.21
N ARG A 62 3.64 -14.54 -15.10
CA ARG A 62 2.85 -15.30 -14.13
C ARG A 62 2.66 -16.75 -14.49
N GLU A 63 2.64 -17.07 -15.78
CA GLU A 63 2.54 -18.46 -16.20
C GLU A 63 3.74 -19.27 -15.73
N GLU A 64 4.93 -18.65 -15.72
CA GLU A 64 6.16 -19.26 -15.20
C GLU A 64 6.20 -19.36 -13.67
N CYS A 65 5.63 -18.38 -12.98
CA CYS A 65 5.60 -18.31 -11.51
C CYS A 65 4.51 -19.19 -10.89
N GLY A 66 3.49 -19.55 -11.66
CA GLY A 66 2.29 -20.20 -11.15
C GLY A 66 1.44 -19.29 -10.26
N VAL A 67 0.48 -19.88 -9.60
CA VAL A 67 -0.47 -19.20 -8.71
C VAL A 67 -0.19 -19.63 -7.27
N GLU A 68 0.08 -18.67 -6.40
CA GLU A 68 0.19 -18.94 -4.97
C GLU A 68 -1.19 -19.14 -4.34
N ARG A 69 -2.10 -18.19 -4.61
CA ARG A 69 -3.46 -18.19 -4.05
C ARG A 69 -4.43 -17.50 -5.00
N GLN A 70 -5.63 -18.07 -5.09
CA GLN A 70 -6.75 -17.47 -5.80
C GLN A 70 -7.98 -17.44 -4.90
N TYR A 71 -8.69 -16.32 -4.85
CA TYR A 71 -9.88 -16.16 -4.01
C TYR A 71 -10.77 -15.02 -4.51
N SER A 72 -12.01 -15.00 -4.05
CA SER A 72 -13.03 -14.02 -4.42
C SER A 72 -13.71 -13.48 -3.16
N PRO A 73 -13.29 -12.31 -2.66
CA PRO A 73 -13.94 -11.68 -1.50
C PRO A 73 -15.39 -11.25 -1.78
N ARG A 74 -15.69 -10.98 -3.06
CA ARG A 74 -17.03 -10.65 -3.58
C ARG A 74 -17.30 -11.47 -4.83
N THR A 75 -18.57 -11.59 -5.23
CA THR A 75 -18.99 -12.37 -6.41
C THR A 75 -18.54 -11.77 -7.74
N ASP A 76 -18.38 -10.44 -7.79
CA ASP A 76 -17.95 -9.63 -8.92
C ASP A 76 -16.43 -9.36 -8.94
N LEU A 77 -15.68 -10.08 -8.11
CA LEU A 77 -14.26 -9.83 -7.89
C LEU A 77 -13.48 -11.13 -7.75
N LYS A 78 -12.37 -11.22 -8.47
CA LYS A 78 -11.40 -12.32 -8.35
C LYS A 78 -10.02 -11.75 -8.12
N ILE A 79 -9.30 -12.27 -7.13
CA ILE A 79 -7.91 -11.91 -6.81
C ILE A 79 -7.03 -13.13 -7.01
N VAL A 80 -5.93 -12.95 -7.73
CA VAL A 80 -4.93 -13.99 -7.97
C VAL A 80 -3.58 -13.47 -7.52
N ARG A 81 -2.95 -14.15 -6.58
CA ARG A 81 -1.57 -13.85 -6.16
C ARG A 81 -0.59 -14.74 -6.91
N ASP A 82 0.42 -14.13 -7.52
CA ASP A 82 1.46 -14.90 -8.22
C ASP A 82 2.33 -15.69 -7.24
N GLY A 83 2.91 -16.79 -7.73
CA GLY A 83 3.71 -17.70 -6.91
C GLY A 83 5.15 -17.24 -6.67
N CYS A 84 5.64 -16.23 -7.40
CA CYS A 84 7.00 -15.73 -7.25
C CYS A 84 7.12 -14.66 -6.19
N TRP A 85 6.23 -13.67 -6.22
CA TRP A 85 6.32 -12.45 -5.40
C TRP A 85 5.09 -12.21 -4.54
N GLY A 86 4.03 -13.01 -4.71
CA GLY A 86 2.75 -12.79 -4.04
C GLY A 86 2.00 -11.55 -4.54
N ILE A 87 2.39 -11.00 -5.70
CA ILE A 87 1.77 -9.79 -6.26
C ILE A 87 0.31 -10.10 -6.60
N PRO A 88 -0.65 -9.31 -6.08
CA PRO A 88 -2.05 -9.53 -6.36
C PRO A 88 -2.43 -8.97 -7.73
N VAL A 89 -3.15 -9.75 -8.52
CA VAL A 89 -3.88 -9.29 -9.70
C VAL A 89 -5.34 -9.35 -9.41
N ILE A 90 -5.97 -8.25 -9.69
CA ILE A 90 -7.36 -8.00 -9.36
C ILE A 90 -8.16 -7.98 -10.66
N TYR A 91 -9.17 -8.85 -10.73
CA TYR A 91 -10.13 -8.90 -11.81
C TYR A 91 -11.48 -8.49 -11.24
N GLY A 92 -11.94 -7.30 -11.55
CA GLY A 92 -13.27 -6.81 -11.20
C GLY A 92 -14.16 -6.75 -12.43
N ASP A 93 -15.43 -7.08 -12.28
CA ASP A 93 -16.43 -6.95 -13.36
C ASP A 93 -16.78 -5.48 -13.62
N THR A 94 -16.50 -4.62 -12.65
CA THR A 94 -16.69 -3.16 -12.70
C THR A 94 -15.48 -2.44 -12.11
N ASP A 95 -15.33 -1.15 -12.40
CA ASP A 95 -14.30 -0.30 -11.81
C ASP A 95 -14.41 -0.28 -10.27
N GLU A 96 -15.63 -0.20 -9.73
CA GLU A 96 -15.88 -0.25 -8.28
C GLU A 96 -15.39 -1.57 -7.66
N ALA A 97 -15.66 -2.72 -8.31
CA ALA A 97 -15.17 -4.00 -7.85
C ALA A 97 -13.63 -4.06 -7.86
N ALA A 98 -12.99 -3.52 -8.89
CA ALA A 98 -11.54 -3.46 -8.99
C ALA A 98 -10.93 -2.56 -7.89
N PHE A 99 -11.51 -1.39 -7.61
CA PHE A 99 -11.07 -0.50 -6.53
C PHE A 99 -11.29 -1.11 -5.15
N PHE A 100 -12.44 -1.75 -4.92
CA PHE A 100 -12.65 -2.52 -3.70
C PHE A 100 -11.56 -3.59 -3.54
N GLY A 101 -11.26 -4.33 -4.61
CA GLY A 101 -10.19 -5.33 -4.60
C GLY A 101 -8.83 -4.75 -4.25
N ALA A 102 -8.50 -3.57 -4.78
CA ALA A 102 -7.26 -2.86 -4.45
C ALA A 102 -7.19 -2.48 -2.97
N GLY A 103 -8.27 -1.96 -2.42
CA GLY A 103 -8.38 -1.67 -0.98
C GLY A 103 -8.25 -2.94 -0.13
N PHE A 104 -8.93 -4.02 -0.55
CA PHE A 104 -8.91 -5.30 0.15
C PHE A 104 -7.50 -5.90 0.24
N VAL A 105 -6.77 -6.01 -0.89
CA VAL A 105 -5.40 -6.54 -0.88
C VAL A 105 -4.42 -5.62 -0.16
N THR A 106 -4.65 -4.31 -0.23
CA THR A 106 -3.85 -3.35 0.54
C THR A 106 -4.04 -3.55 2.04
N ALA A 107 -5.27 -3.81 2.48
CA ALA A 107 -5.55 -4.12 3.89
C ALA A 107 -4.93 -5.48 4.29
N GLU A 108 -5.00 -6.51 3.44
CA GLU A 108 -4.33 -7.79 3.72
C GLU A 108 -2.82 -7.61 3.94
N ASP A 109 -2.17 -6.80 3.11
CA ASP A 109 -0.71 -6.68 3.10
C ASP A 109 -0.18 -5.54 3.98
N ARG A 110 -0.97 -4.49 4.22
CA ARG A 110 -0.51 -3.19 4.77
C ARG A 110 -1.48 -2.56 5.77
N LEU A 111 -2.34 -3.34 6.43
CA LEU A 111 -3.36 -2.80 7.35
C LEU A 111 -2.76 -1.86 8.41
N THR A 112 -1.63 -2.22 8.99
CA THR A 112 -0.98 -1.39 10.03
C THR A 112 -0.58 -0.01 9.50
N ILE A 113 -0.09 0.06 8.24
CA ILE A 113 0.25 1.34 7.61
C ILE A 113 -1.01 2.13 7.29
N MET A 114 -2.04 1.47 6.77
CA MET A 114 -3.32 2.13 6.50
C MET A 114 -3.88 2.76 7.76
N GLU A 115 -3.87 2.03 8.89
CA GLU A 115 -4.33 2.55 10.17
C GLU A 115 -3.44 3.68 10.71
N ALA A 116 -2.13 3.57 10.55
CA ALA A 116 -1.22 4.64 10.95
C ALA A 116 -1.43 5.92 10.12
N LEU A 117 -1.61 5.80 8.81
CA LEU A 117 -1.88 6.94 7.93
C LEU A 117 -3.27 7.53 8.19
N ARG A 118 -4.28 6.69 8.46
CA ARG A 118 -5.62 7.12 8.83
C ARG A 118 -5.58 7.92 10.14
N ALA A 119 -4.95 7.37 11.17
CA ALA A 119 -4.80 8.03 12.46
C ALA A 119 -4.03 9.36 12.33
N LEU A 120 -2.96 9.38 11.52
CA LEU A 120 -2.22 10.60 11.25
C LEU A 120 -3.10 11.64 10.54
N GLY A 121 -3.81 11.26 9.48
CA GLY A 121 -4.68 12.17 8.72
C GLY A 121 -5.84 12.76 9.54
N ARG A 122 -6.24 12.08 10.61
CA ARG A 122 -7.31 12.50 11.53
C ARG A 122 -6.80 13.18 12.81
N ALA A 123 -5.49 13.40 12.93
CA ALA A 123 -4.85 13.87 14.16
C ALA A 123 -5.15 12.96 15.37
N GLU A 124 -5.13 11.66 15.16
CA GLU A 124 -5.36 10.61 16.15
C GLU A 124 -4.11 9.75 16.38
N ALA A 125 -2.93 10.20 15.91
CA ALA A 125 -1.68 9.44 16.01
C ALA A 125 -1.29 9.18 17.48
N PHE A 126 -1.62 10.09 18.40
CA PHE A 126 -1.38 9.88 19.82
C PHE A 126 -2.20 8.74 20.41
N ALA A 127 -3.46 8.60 20.00
CA ALA A 127 -4.32 7.51 20.42
C ALA A 127 -3.77 6.14 19.98
N LEU A 128 -3.13 6.10 18.81
CA LEU A 128 -2.53 4.88 18.27
C LEU A 128 -1.15 4.57 18.88
N LEU A 129 -0.28 5.57 19.03
CA LEU A 129 1.14 5.40 19.35
C LEU A 129 1.49 5.73 20.81
N GLY A 130 0.70 6.56 21.49
CA GLY A 130 0.89 6.94 22.89
C GLY A 130 2.16 7.75 23.17
N THR A 131 2.83 8.32 22.14
CA THR A 131 4.09 9.05 22.31
C THR A 131 3.88 10.56 22.36
N ALA A 132 4.76 11.27 23.10
CA ALA A 132 4.71 12.74 23.18
C ALA A 132 4.86 13.40 21.79
N ASN A 133 5.68 12.82 20.91
CA ASN A 133 5.85 13.33 19.55
C ASN A 133 4.55 13.17 18.71
N ALA A 134 3.82 12.08 18.89
CA ALA A 134 2.53 11.90 18.24
C ALA A 134 1.51 12.94 18.72
N TRP A 135 1.49 13.26 20.02
CA TRP A 135 0.63 14.32 20.57
C TRP A 135 0.95 15.70 19.98
N LEU A 136 2.22 16.06 19.86
CA LEU A 136 2.63 17.33 19.23
C LEU A 136 2.21 17.39 17.76
N MET A 137 2.32 16.27 17.04
CA MET A 137 1.94 16.16 15.64
C MET A 137 0.43 16.33 15.46
N ASP A 138 -0.36 15.67 16.30
CA ASP A 138 -1.82 15.78 16.28
C ASP A 138 -2.26 17.22 16.59
N ALA A 139 -1.65 17.88 17.56
CA ALA A 139 -1.93 19.27 17.90
C ALA A 139 -1.64 20.21 16.72
N GLU A 140 -0.54 20.01 15.99
CA GLU A 140 -0.23 20.80 14.79
C GLU A 140 -1.18 20.51 13.63
N LEU A 141 -1.56 19.25 13.42
CA LEU A 141 -2.52 18.88 12.37
C LEU A 141 -3.89 19.52 12.62
N LEU A 142 -4.41 19.46 13.87
CA LEU A 142 -5.66 20.12 14.24
C LEU A 142 -5.59 21.63 14.10
N ARG A 143 -4.42 22.24 14.33
CA ARG A 143 -4.23 23.68 14.11
C ARG A 143 -4.27 24.06 12.63
N LEU A 144 -3.71 23.21 11.76
CA LEU A 144 -3.59 23.48 10.31
C LEU A 144 -4.86 23.08 9.56
N TYR A 145 -5.50 21.99 9.97
CA TYR A 145 -6.60 21.35 9.28
C TYR A 145 -7.76 21.04 10.26
N PRO A 146 -8.43 22.05 10.82
CA PRO A 146 -9.46 21.86 11.83
C PRO A 146 -10.82 21.47 11.22
N TYR A 147 -10.81 20.51 10.30
CA TYR A 147 -12.04 20.09 9.62
C TYR A 147 -12.83 19.08 10.47
N THR A 148 -14.12 19.26 10.51
CA THR A 148 -15.07 18.28 11.07
C THR A 148 -15.32 17.14 10.06
N GLU A 149 -15.84 16.01 10.55
CA GLU A 149 -16.23 14.89 9.69
C GLU A 149 -17.28 15.28 8.64
N ASP A 150 -18.22 16.16 9.00
CA ASP A 150 -19.24 16.64 8.07
C ASP A 150 -18.62 17.49 6.95
N GLU A 151 -17.63 18.34 7.28
CA GLU A 151 -16.89 19.13 6.29
C GLU A 151 -16.06 18.24 5.37
N LEU A 152 -15.38 17.25 5.90
CA LEU A 152 -14.62 16.28 5.10
C LEU A 152 -15.53 15.48 4.17
N THR A 153 -16.67 15.01 4.68
CA THR A 153 -17.69 14.32 3.89
C THR A 153 -18.20 15.20 2.76
N ALA A 154 -18.54 16.46 3.07
CA ALA A 154 -18.99 17.41 2.06
C ALA A 154 -17.92 17.68 0.99
N MET A 155 -16.64 17.76 1.38
CA MET A 155 -15.52 17.91 0.42
C MET A 155 -15.42 16.71 -0.52
N VAL A 156 -15.54 15.50 -0.02
CA VAL A 156 -15.50 14.27 -0.83
C VAL A 156 -16.71 14.22 -1.78
N GLU A 157 -17.90 14.56 -1.29
CA GLU A 157 -19.14 14.54 -2.09
C GLU A 157 -19.16 15.58 -3.22
N ARG A 158 -18.38 16.66 -3.09
CA ARG A 158 -18.18 17.62 -4.18
C ARG A 158 -17.59 17.02 -5.45
N ALA A 159 -17.02 15.82 -5.38
CA ALA A 159 -16.58 15.11 -6.58
C ALA A 159 -17.71 14.96 -7.62
N ASN A 160 -18.97 14.87 -7.18
CA ASN A 160 -20.13 14.82 -8.09
C ASN A 160 -20.28 16.07 -8.97
N GLU A 161 -19.72 17.20 -8.56
CA GLU A 161 -19.77 18.46 -9.35
C GLU A 161 -18.93 18.37 -10.62
N TYR A 162 -18.01 17.39 -10.70
CA TYR A 162 -17.14 17.16 -11.85
C TYR A 162 -17.73 16.20 -12.91
N GLY A 163 -19.04 15.98 -12.88
CA GLY A 163 -19.74 15.16 -13.86
C GLY A 163 -19.53 13.66 -13.68
N GLU A 164 -19.58 12.92 -14.79
CA GLU A 164 -19.53 11.45 -14.76
C GLU A 164 -18.24 10.90 -14.17
N ASP A 165 -17.09 11.50 -14.49
CA ASP A 165 -15.79 11.07 -13.97
C ASP A 165 -15.66 11.30 -12.46
N GLY A 166 -16.19 12.41 -11.98
CA GLY A 166 -16.28 12.70 -10.55
C GLY A 166 -17.16 11.71 -9.81
N ALA A 167 -18.31 11.38 -10.38
CA ALA A 167 -19.23 10.39 -9.81
C ALA A 167 -18.59 8.99 -9.75
N LYS A 168 -17.89 8.56 -10.81
CA LYS A 168 -17.12 7.30 -10.83
C LYS A 168 -16.02 7.28 -9.77
N THR A 169 -15.28 8.38 -9.65
CA THR A 169 -14.23 8.50 -8.62
C THR A 169 -14.83 8.40 -7.22
N LEU A 170 -15.95 9.06 -6.96
CA LEU A 170 -16.62 8.99 -5.68
C LEU A 170 -17.12 7.57 -5.36
N ALA A 171 -17.69 6.87 -6.35
CA ALA A 171 -18.10 5.48 -6.21
C ALA A 171 -16.90 4.57 -5.86
N ALA A 172 -15.78 4.75 -6.53
CA ALA A 172 -14.54 4.01 -6.27
C ALA A 172 -13.98 4.27 -4.85
N VAL A 173 -14.06 5.50 -4.35
CA VAL A 173 -13.62 5.84 -2.97
C VAL A 173 -14.56 5.25 -1.91
N LYS A 174 -15.86 5.12 -2.21
CA LYS A 174 -16.85 4.55 -1.29
C LYS A 174 -16.92 3.02 -1.32
N ALA A 175 -16.33 2.37 -2.35
CA ALA A 175 -16.30 0.92 -2.48
C ALA A 175 -15.37 0.25 -1.47
#